data_bdd65278572222e1b37f97e9e8a75eb0
#
_entry.id   bdd65278572222e1b37f97e9e8a75eb0
#
_cell.length_a   1.000
_cell.length_b   1.000
_cell.length_c   1.000
_cell.angle_alpha   90.00
_cell.angle_beta   90.00
_cell.angle_gamma   90.00
#
_symmetry.space_group_name_H-M   'P 1'
#
loop_
_entity.id
_entity.type
_entity.pdbx_description
1 polymer ?
#
loop_
_entity_poly.entity_id
_entity_poly.type
_entity_poly.pdbx_seq_one_letter_code
_entity_poly.pdbx_strand_id
1 'polypeptide(L)'
;MRISKLAKVASLALAFGLVTGTPAHAVDLQGSGASFPALLIDACKAGFAQSSSHSFVYSSSGSGTGRTNSDRSIGDFWFTDAAHTAATKRASIIHVPAVAAPIAILHNLPAKTTLQLSASTIAGIFSGKITRWNDPAITADNNRSSAKIVYRLDANGNVRKDAKGNPVILRTQNVTSRYTLPNQPIKVVYRSDSSGTTE
;
A
#
# COMPACT_ATOMS: atom_id res chain seq x y z
N MET A 1 -52.11 18.26 57.91
CA MET A 1 -52.21 17.96 56.44
C MET A 1 -51.08 18.70 55.70
N ARG A 2 -49.82 18.19 55.76
CA ARG A 2 -48.62 18.78 55.12
C ARG A 2 -47.64 17.68 54.63
N ILE A 3 -48.16 16.68 53.93
CA ILE A 3 -47.33 15.56 53.38
C ILE A 3 -47.23 15.57 51.84
N SER A 4 -47.92 16.47 51.14
CA SER A 4 -48.05 16.41 49.68
C SER A 4 -46.96 17.17 48.89
N LYS A 5 -46.08 17.96 49.53
CA LYS A 5 -45.04 18.72 48.82
C LYS A 5 -43.68 18.02 48.75
N LEU A 6 -43.36 17.17 49.71
CA LEU A 6 -42.10 16.40 49.67
C LEU A 6 -42.14 15.22 48.68
N ALA A 7 -43.27 14.63 48.42
CA ALA A 7 -43.39 13.53 47.49
C ALA A 7 -43.20 13.92 46.01
N LYS A 8 -43.52 15.18 45.67
CA LYS A 8 -43.34 15.69 44.27
C LYS A 8 -41.92 16.06 43.91
N VAL A 9 -41.08 16.38 44.89
CA VAL A 9 -39.67 16.71 44.67
C VAL A 9 -38.83 15.44 44.55
N ALA A 10 -39.18 14.37 45.28
CA ALA A 10 -38.51 13.08 45.19
C ALA A 10 -38.75 12.36 43.83
N SER A 11 -39.90 12.55 43.21
CA SER A 11 -40.23 11.94 41.90
C SER A 11 -39.50 12.62 40.72
N LEU A 12 -39.12 13.88 40.83
CA LEU A 12 -38.39 14.60 39.77
C LEU A 12 -36.87 14.30 39.84
N ALA A 13 -36.32 13.99 41.01
CA ALA A 13 -34.93 13.62 41.20
C ALA A 13 -34.62 12.20 40.69
N LEU A 14 -35.62 11.30 40.66
CA LEU A 14 -35.46 9.91 40.17
C LEU A 14 -35.52 9.80 38.66
N ALA A 15 -36.09 10.77 37.94
CA ALA A 15 -36.19 10.79 36.48
C ALA A 15 -34.93 11.32 35.81
N PHE A 16 -34.03 11.98 36.52
CA PHE A 16 -32.77 12.52 35.98
C PHE A 16 -31.57 11.57 36.13
N GLY A 17 -31.75 10.44 36.83
CA GLY A 17 -30.67 9.50 37.17
C GLY A 17 -30.48 8.32 36.21
N LEU A 18 -31.24 8.20 35.12
CA LEU A 18 -31.23 7.02 34.23
C LEU A 18 -30.75 7.26 32.79
N VAL A 19 -30.08 8.41 32.57
CA VAL A 19 -29.23 8.51 31.35
C VAL A 19 -27.83 8.07 31.77
N THR A 20 -27.69 6.84 32.19
CA THR A 20 -26.40 6.16 32.15
C THR A 20 -26.14 5.88 30.66
N GLY A 21 -25.49 6.85 30.00
CA GLY A 21 -24.88 6.58 28.70
C GLY A 21 -24.08 5.29 28.86
N THR A 22 -24.40 4.27 28.10
CA THR A 22 -23.57 3.07 28.03
C THR A 22 -22.16 3.55 27.73
N PRO A 23 -21.15 3.23 28.55
CA PRO A 23 -19.79 3.61 28.23
C PRO A 23 -19.49 3.06 26.83
N ALA A 24 -19.14 3.94 25.90
CA ALA A 24 -18.65 3.51 24.61
C ALA A 24 -17.36 2.72 24.90
N HIS A 25 -17.44 1.40 24.85
CA HIS A 25 -16.28 0.55 25.05
C HIS A 25 -15.31 0.80 23.91
N ALA A 26 -14.12 1.25 24.23
CA ALA A 26 -13.01 1.26 23.30
C ALA A 26 -12.77 -0.18 22.84
N VAL A 27 -12.69 -0.40 21.53
CA VAL A 27 -12.38 -1.70 20.93
C VAL A 27 -10.94 -1.67 20.44
N ASP A 28 -10.17 -2.68 20.82
CA ASP A 28 -8.81 -2.91 20.32
C ASP A 28 -8.87 -3.84 19.11
N LEU A 29 -8.74 -3.27 17.91
CA LEU A 29 -8.77 -4.02 16.66
C LEU A 29 -7.42 -4.68 16.40
N GLN A 30 -7.46 -5.91 15.87
CA GLN A 30 -6.26 -6.67 15.53
C GLN A 30 -6.17 -6.87 14.01
N GLY A 31 -5.09 -6.35 13.42
CA GLY A 31 -4.80 -6.50 12.01
C GLY A 31 -3.54 -7.29 11.72
N SER A 32 -3.48 -7.90 10.54
CA SER A 32 -2.27 -8.60 10.08
C SER A 32 -2.15 -8.63 8.57
N GLY A 33 -0.98 -9.00 8.05
CA GLY A 33 -0.79 -9.23 6.63
C GLY A 33 0.43 -8.53 6.02
N ALA A 34 0.26 -7.93 4.84
CA ALA A 34 1.32 -7.35 4.04
C ALA A 34 2.25 -6.44 4.84
N SER A 35 3.55 -6.56 4.60
CA SER A 35 4.56 -5.76 5.31
C SER A 35 4.76 -4.37 4.70
N PHE A 36 4.43 -4.20 3.43
CA PHE A 36 4.68 -2.94 2.73
C PHE A 36 3.92 -1.73 3.33
N PRO A 37 2.64 -1.83 3.79
CA PRO A 37 1.93 -0.69 4.37
C PRO A 37 2.23 -0.47 5.86
N ALA A 38 3.03 -1.31 6.52
CA ALA A 38 3.18 -1.33 7.98
C ALA A 38 3.58 0.03 8.57
N LEU A 39 4.55 0.72 7.97
CA LEU A 39 4.98 2.05 8.43
C LEU A 39 3.86 3.10 8.32
N LEU A 40 3.06 3.05 7.26
CA LEU A 40 1.92 3.95 7.11
C LEU A 40 0.83 3.63 8.15
N ILE A 41 0.54 2.35 8.35
CA ILE A 41 -0.43 1.88 9.35
C ILE A 41 -0.01 2.34 10.75
N ASP A 42 1.27 2.21 11.09
CA ASP A 42 1.80 2.67 12.39
C ASP A 42 1.66 4.19 12.55
N ALA A 43 1.91 4.96 11.50
CA ALA A 43 1.73 6.40 11.53
C ALA A 43 0.26 6.84 11.72
N CYS A 44 -0.69 6.01 11.30
CA CYS A 44 -2.12 6.29 11.44
C CYS A 44 -2.69 5.99 12.84
N LYS A 45 -1.99 5.22 13.70
CA LYS A 45 -2.51 4.75 15.00
C LYS A 45 -3.01 5.88 15.90
N ALA A 46 -2.19 6.92 16.07
CA ALA A 46 -2.54 8.03 16.95
C ALA A 46 -3.78 8.80 16.47
N GLY A 47 -3.84 9.10 15.16
CA GLY A 47 -4.98 9.80 14.56
C GLY A 47 -6.26 8.97 14.62
N PHE A 48 -6.16 7.67 14.41
CA PHE A 48 -7.29 6.74 14.52
C PHE A 48 -7.84 6.72 15.95
N ALA A 49 -6.99 6.58 16.96
CA ALA A 49 -7.40 6.57 18.36
C ALA A 49 -8.08 7.88 18.78
N GLN A 50 -7.58 9.04 18.29
CA GLN A 50 -8.20 10.33 18.56
C GLN A 50 -9.56 10.51 17.89
N SER A 51 -9.74 9.97 16.68
CA SER A 51 -10.95 10.18 15.88
C SER A 51 -12.07 9.19 16.18
N SER A 52 -11.73 7.97 16.59
CA SER A 52 -12.70 6.88 16.77
C SER A 52 -12.89 6.41 18.21
N SER A 53 -12.05 6.86 19.15
CA SER A 53 -11.95 6.32 20.50
C SER A 53 -11.62 4.82 20.57
N HIS A 54 -11.12 4.25 19.47
CA HIS A 54 -10.68 2.86 19.36
C HIS A 54 -9.18 2.81 19.16
N SER A 55 -8.57 1.65 19.45
CA SER A 55 -7.17 1.41 19.12
C SER A 55 -7.01 0.25 18.13
N PHE A 56 -5.85 0.11 17.54
CA PHE A 56 -5.53 -1.09 16.77
C PHE A 56 -4.05 -1.46 16.88
N VAL A 57 -3.79 -2.75 16.70
CA VAL A 57 -2.45 -3.30 16.51
C VAL A 57 -2.36 -3.95 15.14
N TYR A 58 -1.18 -3.92 14.54
CA TYR A 58 -0.93 -4.53 13.23
C TYR A 58 0.32 -5.40 13.26
N SER A 59 0.16 -6.65 12.83
CA SER A 59 1.25 -7.61 12.67
C SER A 59 1.67 -7.72 11.20
N SER A 60 2.88 -7.27 10.90
CA SER A 60 3.49 -7.33 9.57
C SER A 60 3.99 -8.75 9.26
N SER A 61 3.08 -9.65 8.91
CA SER A 61 3.31 -11.10 8.79
C SER A 61 3.35 -11.63 7.35
N GLY A 62 3.20 -10.74 6.35
CA GLY A 62 3.14 -11.09 4.93
C GLY A 62 1.71 -11.28 4.41
N SER A 63 1.51 -10.99 3.11
CA SER A 63 0.20 -11.01 2.46
C SER A 63 -0.50 -12.36 2.54
N GLY A 64 0.22 -13.47 2.35
CA GLY A 64 -0.37 -14.80 2.44
C GLY A 64 -0.85 -15.16 3.84
N THR A 65 -0.07 -14.77 4.88
CA THR A 65 -0.52 -14.92 6.27
C THR A 65 -1.77 -14.09 6.52
N GLY A 66 -1.84 -12.86 6.01
CA GLY A 66 -3.04 -12.03 6.10
C GLY A 66 -4.26 -12.71 5.49
N ARG A 67 -4.14 -13.27 4.28
CA ARG A 67 -5.23 -14.03 3.63
C ARG A 67 -5.64 -15.26 4.45
N THR A 68 -4.67 -16.04 4.93
CA THR A 68 -4.95 -17.21 5.78
C THR A 68 -5.67 -16.82 7.07
N ASN A 69 -5.24 -15.75 7.72
CA ASN A 69 -5.89 -15.25 8.94
C ASN A 69 -7.31 -14.78 8.65
N SER A 70 -7.53 -14.11 7.50
CA SER A 70 -8.87 -13.68 7.10
C SER A 70 -9.83 -14.85 6.90
N ASP A 71 -9.37 -15.95 6.28
CA ASP A 71 -10.19 -17.16 6.09
C ASP A 71 -10.54 -17.85 7.40
N ARG A 72 -9.64 -17.79 8.37
CA ARG A 72 -9.80 -18.37 9.70
C ARG A 72 -10.49 -17.45 10.71
N SER A 73 -10.84 -16.22 10.31
CA SER A 73 -11.39 -15.18 11.20
C SER A 73 -10.45 -14.84 12.37
N ILE A 74 -9.15 -14.87 12.15
CA ILE A 74 -8.14 -14.47 13.14
C ILE A 74 -7.86 -12.99 12.95
N GLY A 75 -8.30 -12.14 13.87
CA GLY A 75 -8.24 -10.68 13.82
C GLY A 75 -9.45 -10.06 13.10
N ASP A 76 -9.42 -8.73 12.93
CA ASP A 76 -10.53 -7.91 12.49
C ASP A 76 -10.32 -7.31 11.09
N PHE A 77 -9.06 -7.10 10.67
CA PHE A 77 -8.71 -6.59 9.35
C PHE A 77 -7.38 -7.14 8.84
N TRP A 78 -7.25 -7.21 7.51
CA TRP A 78 -6.08 -7.82 6.87
C TRP A 78 -5.64 -7.03 5.65
N PHE A 79 -4.33 -6.85 5.49
CA PHE A 79 -3.75 -6.25 4.30
C PHE A 79 -3.11 -7.31 3.41
N THR A 80 -3.26 -7.14 2.11
CA THR A 80 -2.63 -8.00 1.09
C THR A 80 -2.33 -7.19 -0.16
N ASP A 81 -1.16 -7.40 -0.76
CA ASP A 81 -0.78 -6.81 -2.05
C ASP A 81 -1.37 -7.61 -3.21
N ALA A 82 -1.62 -8.91 -3.01
CA ALA A 82 -2.24 -9.78 -3.99
C ALA A 82 -3.72 -10.01 -3.66
N ALA A 83 -4.56 -10.00 -4.69
CA ALA A 83 -5.98 -10.27 -4.53
C ALA A 83 -6.22 -11.67 -3.95
N HIS A 84 -7.15 -11.79 -3.02
CA HIS A 84 -7.59 -13.09 -2.53
C HIS A 84 -8.43 -13.78 -3.61
N THR A 85 -8.04 -14.99 -4.01
CA THR A 85 -8.75 -15.73 -5.07
C THR A 85 -10.13 -16.17 -4.63
N ALA A 86 -11.08 -16.25 -5.57
CA ALA A 86 -12.45 -16.66 -5.28
C ALA A 86 -12.55 -18.08 -4.68
N ALA A 87 -11.63 -19.00 -5.03
CA ALA A 87 -11.64 -20.38 -4.56
C ALA A 87 -11.33 -20.53 -3.06
N THR A 88 -10.56 -19.61 -2.48
CA THR A 88 -10.13 -19.65 -1.07
C THR A 88 -10.74 -18.54 -0.23
N LYS A 89 -11.32 -17.54 -0.87
CA LYS A 89 -11.87 -16.37 -0.20
C LYS A 89 -13.18 -16.70 0.52
N ARG A 90 -13.24 -16.36 1.80
CA ARG A 90 -14.50 -16.38 2.55
C ARG A 90 -15.51 -15.39 1.94
N ALA A 91 -16.76 -15.78 1.75
CA ALA A 91 -17.79 -14.98 1.07
C ALA A 91 -18.03 -13.60 1.70
N SER A 92 -17.84 -13.46 3.00
CA SER A 92 -18.03 -12.21 3.75
C SER A 92 -16.86 -11.21 3.64
N ILE A 93 -15.73 -11.57 2.99
CA ILE A 93 -14.58 -10.69 2.85
C ILE A 93 -14.79 -9.71 1.71
N ILE A 94 -14.62 -8.43 2.01
CA ILE A 94 -14.64 -7.34 1.04
C ILE A 94 -13.23 -6.81 0.87
N HIS A 95 -12.76 -6.66 -0.40
CA HIS A 95 -11.52 -5.99 -0.71
C HIS A 95 -11.75 -4.49 -0.87
N VAL A 96 -10.96 -3.71 -0.13
CA VAL A 96 -10.97 -2.25 -0.21
C VAL A 96 -9.56 -1.79 -0.59
N PRO A 97 -9.37 -1.09 -1.73
CA PRO A 97 -8.08 -0.47 -2.04
C PRO A 97 -7.72 0.56 -0.97
N ALA A 98 -6.60 0.38 -0.30
CA ALA A 98 -6.19 1.23 0.82
C ALA A 98 -4.99 2.12 0.48
N VAL A 99 -3.96 1.57 -0.16
CA VAL A 99 -2.71 2.26 -0.44
C VAL A 99 -2.05 1.70 -1.69
N ALA A 100 -1.34 2.55 -2.43
CA ALA A 100 -0.51 2.15 -3.55
C ALA A 100 0.91 2.69 -3.37
N ALA A 101 1.91 1.90 -3.76
CA ALA A 101 3.30 2.32 -3.78
C ALA A 101 4.01 1.79 -5.04
N PRO A 102 5.03 2.49 -5.53
CA PRO A 102 5.85 2.00 -6.63
C PRO A 102 6.69 0.80 -6.19
N ILE A 103 6.85 -0.17 -7.09
CA ILE A 103 7.80 -1.28 -6.91
C ILE A 103 9.10 -0.90 -7.62
N ALA A 104 10.22 -0.96 -6.90
CA ALA A 104 11.54 -0.72 -7.44
C ALA A 104 12.30 -2.04 -7.58
N ILE A 105 12.91 -2.24 -8.76
CA ILE A 105 13.82 -3.37 -9.01
C ILE A 105 15.24 -2.89 -8.79
N LEU A 106 15.92 -3.45 -7.81
CA LEU A 106 17.30 -3.14 -7.49
C LEU A 106 18.24 -4.10 -8.25
N HIS A 107 19.37 -3.59 -8.70
CA HIS A 107 20.43 -4.38 -9.33
C HIS A 107 21.81 -3.90 -8.87
N ASN A 108 22.79 -4.77 -8.92
CA ASN A 108 24.19 -4.46 -8.56
C ASN A 108 25.15 -4.39 -9.77
N LEU A 109 24.62 -4.11 -10.96
CA LEU A 109 25.45 -3.88 -12.11
C LEU A 109 26.38 -2.69 -11.87
N PRO A 110 27.65 -2.74 -12.28
CA PRO A 110 28.58 -1.63 -12.18
C PRO A 110 28.23 -0.53 -13.18
N ALA A 111 26.99 -0.08 -13.17
CA ALA A 111 26.49 0.83 -14.18
C ALA A 111 26.28 2.23 -13.60
N LYS A 112 26.91 3.20 -14.24
CA LYS A 112 26.59 4.62 -14.06
C LYS A 112 25.34 5.05 -14.84
N THR A 113 24.65 4.12 -15.48
CA THR A 113 23.55 4.36 -16.40
C THR A 113 22.25 3.78 -15.88
N THR A 114 21.14 4.45 -16.15
CA THR A 114 19.80 3.96 -15.79
C THR A 114 19.44 2.74 -16.64
N LEU A 115 19.30 1.59 -16.00
CA LEU A 115 18.81 0.38 -16.64
C LEU A 115 17.32 0.54 -17.05
N GLN A 116 16.99 0.21 -18.29
CA GLN A 116 15.63 0.19 -18.79
C GLN A 116 15.21 -1.26 -19.06
N LEU A 117 14.07 -1.64 -18.50
CA LEU A 117 13.50 -2.97 -18.69
C LEU A 117 12.02 -2.82 -19.03
N SER A 118 11.60 -3.45 -20.11
CA SER A 118 10.17 -3.59 -20.44
C SER A 118 9.50 -4.60 -19.51
N ALA A 119 8.18 -4.55 -19.42
CA ALA A 119 7.41 -5.49 -18.60
C ALA A 119 7.66 -6.95 -19.04
N SER A 120 7.78 -7.21 -20.34
CA SER A 120 8.09 -8.55 -20.87
C SER A 120 9.48 -9.03 -20.49
N THR A 121 10.47 -8.13 -20.51
CA THR A 121 11.85 -8.43 -20.10
C THR A 121 11.92 -8.72 -18.61
N ILE A 122 11.24 -7.93 -17.78
CA ILE A 122 11.12 -8.17 -16.33
C ILE A 122 10.50 -9.55 -16.08
N ALA A 123 9.37 -9.85 -16.71
CA ALA A 123 8.72 -11.16 -16.58
C ALA A 123 9.64 -12.30 -17.03
N GLY A 124 10.42 -12.10 -18.11
CA GLY A 124 11.42 -13.05 -18.59
C GLY A 124 12.54 -13.32 -17.57
N ILE A 125 13.02 -12.28 -16.89
CA ILE A 125 14.04 -12.41 -15.84
C ILE A 125 13.48 -13.17 -14.63
N PHE A 126 12.35 -12.76 -14.09
CA PHE A 126 11.78 -13.37 -12.89
C PHE A 126 11.23 -14.79 -13.14
N SER A 127 10.86 -15.14 -14.38
CA SER A 127 10.50 -16.51 -14.75
C SER A 127 11.71 -17.41 -15.08
N GLY A 128 12.92 -16.87 -15.04
CA GLY A 128 14.14 -17.62 -15.36
C GLY A 128 14.37 -17.89 -16.85
N LYS A 129 13.61 -17.29 -17.74
CA LYS A 129 13.81 -17.36 -19.20
C LYS A 129 15.01 -16.52 -19.66
N ILE A 130 15.22 -15.38 -19.04
CA ILE A 130 16.35 -14.49 -19.26
C ILE A 130 17.30 -14.64 -18.06
N THR A 131 18.48 -15.19 -18.33
CA THR A 131 19.43 -15.59 -17.28
C THR A 131 20.73 -14.80 -17.31
N ARG A 132 20.92 -13.92 -18.28
CA ARG A 132 22.14 -13.11 -18.46
C ARG A 132 21.83 -11.66 -18.76
N TRP A 133 22.66 -10.76 -18.27
CA TRP A 133 22.47 -9.32 -18.48
C TRP A 133 22.63 -8.87 -19.93
N ASN A 134 23.44 -9.56 -20.73
CA ASN A 134 23.62 -9.27 -22.15
C ASN A 134 22.58 -9.94 -23.07
N ASP A 135 21.47 -10.42 -22.50
CA ASP A 135 20.38 -10.99 -23.29
C ASP A 135 19.87 -10.01 -24.36
N PRO A 136 19.52 -10.47 -25.56
CA PRO A 136 19.01 -9.62 -26.64
C PRO A 136 17.80 -8.76 -26.23
N ALA A 137 16.88 -9.26 -25.40
CA ALA A 137 15.73 -8.51 -24.94
C ALA A 137 16.14 -7.33 -24.04
N ILE A 138 17.07 -7.56 -23.12
CA ILE A 138 17.62 -6.50 -22.26
C ILE A 138 18.41 -5.49 -23.11
N THR A 139 19.20 -5.98 -24.07
CA THR A 139 19.96 -5.12 -25.00
C THR A 139 19.04 -4.24 -25.82
N ALA A 140 17.94 -4.77 -26.35
CA ALA A 140 16.95 -4.01 -27.10
C ALA A 140 16.28 -2.93 -26.25
N ASP A 141 15.91 -3.24 -25.02
CA ASP A 141 15.31 -2.27 -24.07
C ASP A 141 16.24 -1.09 -23.77
N ASN A 142 17.56 -1.32 -23.75
CA ASN A 142 18.56 -0.32 -23.40
C ASN A 142 19.15 0.41 -24.62
N ASN A 143 18.88 -0.05 -25.83
CA ASN A 143 19.33 0.59 -27.08
C ASN A 143 18.18 1.21 -27.87
N ARG A 144 17.21 1.79 -27.19
CA ARG A 144 16.06 2.46 -27.80
C ARG A 144 16.10 3.97 -27.58
N SER A 145 15.52 4.70 -28.51
CA SER A 145 15.19 6.12 -28.31
C SER A 145 13.82 6.23 -27.66
N SER A 146 13.73 7.03 -26.62
CA SER A 146 12.47 7.33 -25.94
C SER A 146 12.27 8.84 -25.85
N ALA A 147 11.03 9.29 -26.01
CA ALA A 147 10.66 10.68 -25.76
C ALA A 147 10.57 10.93 -24.26
N LYS A 148 11.44 11.79 -23.75
CA LYS A 148 11.37 12.30 -22.37
C LYS A 148 10.60 13.61 -22.36
N ILE A 149 9.46 13.63 -21.69
CA ILE A 149 8.69 14.85 -21.49
C ILE A 149 9.27 15.58 -20.28
N VAL A 150 9.65 16.84 -20.50
CA VAL A 150 10.11 17.75 -19.43
C VAL A 150 9.01 18.75 -19.20
N TYR A 151 8.49 18.79 -17.98
CA TYR A 151 7.44 19.72 -17.60
C TYR A 151 8.02 21.05 -17.13
N ARG A 152 7.24 22.12 -17.33
CA ARG A 152 7.56 23.43 -16.75
C ARG A 152 7.25 23.39 -15.25
N LEU A 153 8.18 23.87 -14.44
CA LEU A 153 7.98 24.00 -13.01
C LEU A 153 7.56 25.43 -12.64
N ASP A 154 6.87 25.57 -11.53
CA ASP A 154 6.60 26.84 -10.87
C ASP A 154 7.78 27.26 -9.99
N ALA A 155 7.66 28.41 -9.30
CA ALA A 155 8.68 28.95 -8.42
C ALA A 155 8.98 28.02 -7.20
N ASN A 156 8.08 27.11 -6.86
CA ASN A 156 8.19 26.17 -5.75
C ASN A 156 8.70 24.79 -6.20
N GLY A 157 9.03 24.62 -7.49
CA GLY A 157 9.49 23.35 -8.04
C GLY A 157 8.39 22.34 -8.39
N ASN A 158 7.12 22.70 -8.31
CA ASN A 158 6.01 21.84 -8.69
C ASN A 158 5.73 21.93 -10.18
N VAL A 159 5.15 20.87 -10.76
CA VAL A 159 4.74 20.87 -12.16
C VAL A 159 3.65 21.90 -12.38
N ARG A 160 3.95 22.90 -13.22
CA ARG A 160 2.97 23.94 -13.60
C ARG A 160 1.83 23.33 -14.41
N LYS A 161 0.60 23.72 -14.08
CA LYS A 161 -0.61 23.30 -14.78
C LYS A 161 -1.20 24.47 -15.55
N ASP A 162 -1.88 24.18 -16.66
CA ASP A 162 -2.67 25.14 -17.41
C ASP A 162 -4.03 25.42 -16.72
N ALA A 163 -4.85 26.31 -17.32
CA ALA A 163 -6.16 26.66 -16.81
C ALA A 163 -7.15 25.47 -16.75
N LYS A 164 -6.86 24.38 -17.47
CA LYS A 164 -7.65 23.13 -17.47
C LYS A 164 -7.11 22.07 -16.52
N GLY A 165 -6.04 22.37 -15.77
CA GLY A 165 -5.40 21.46 -14.84
C GLY A 165 -4.38 20.50 -15.46
N ASN A 166 -4.07 20.62 -16.75
CA ASN A 166 -3.12 19.74 -17.43
C ASN A 166 -1.68 20.22 -17.18
N PRO A 167 -0.70 19.26 -17.05
CA PRO A 167 0.70 19.60 -16.94
C PRO A 167 1.21 20.37 -18.17
N VAL A 168 1.87 21.50 -17.95
CA VAL A 168 2.47 22.30 -19.03
C VAL A 168 3.81 21.69 -19.44
N ILE A 169 3.90 21.23 -20.68
CA ILE A 169 5.12 20.67 -21.25
C ILE A 169 6.09 21.81 -21.57
N LEU A 170 7.31 21.74 -21.05
CA LEU A 170 8.41 22.66 -21.38
C LEU A 170 9.04 22.28 -22.72
N ARG A 171 9.37 20.98 -22.85
CA ARG A 171 9.96 20.40 -24.07
C ARG A 171 9.78 18.88 -24.08
N THR A 172 9.78 18.31 -25.28
CA THR A 172 9.95 16.88 -25.50
C THR A 172 11.38 16.67 -25.99
N GLN A 173 12.13 15.80 -25.35
CA GLN A 173 13.52 15.51 -25.67
C GLN A 173 13.65 14.03 -26.01
N ASN A 174 14.17 13.70 -27.18
CA ASN A 174 14.51 12.33 -27.51
C ASN A 174 15.80 11.95 -26.80
N VAL A 175 15.69 10.97 -25.90
CA VAL A 175 16.82 10.39 -25.19
C VAL A 175 17.11 9.03 -25.80
N THR A 176 18.29 8.89 -26.36
CA THR A 176 18.80 7.60 -26.86
C THR A 176 19.74 7.05 -25.82
N SER A 177 19.37 5.96 -25.16
CA SER A 177 20.28 5.20 -24.33
C SER A 177 20.93 4.10 -25.16
N ARG A 178 22.26 4.00 -25.08
CA ARG A 178 23.04 2.94 -25.71
C ARG A 178 24.11 2.51 -24.73
N TYR A 179 24.06 1.27 -24.28
CA TYR A 179 25.17 0.66 -23.59
C TYR A 179 25.11 -0.85 -23.67
N THR A 180 26.28 -1.48 -23.64
CA THR A 180 26.39 -2.93 -23.64
C THR A 180 26.45 -3.40 -22.19
N LEU A 181 25.55 -4.31 -21.85
CA LEU A 181 25.53 -4.95 -20.54
C LEU A 181 26.54 -6.11 -20.51
N PRO A 182 27.13 -6.39 -19.34
CA PRO A 182 28.14 -7.43 -19.23
C PRO A 182 27.52 -8.82 -19.42
N ASN A 183 28.33 -9.75 -19.97
CA ASN A 183 27.94 -11.17 -20.05
C ASN A 183 28.04 -11.85 -18.68
N GLN A 184 27.19 -11.44 -17.74
CA GLN A 184 27.14 -11.97 -16.38
C GLN A 184 25.79 -12.64 -16.11
N PRO A 185 25.76 -13.70 -15.30
CA PRO A 185 24.52 -14.35 -14.91
C PRO A 185 23.66 -13.41 -14.03
N ILE A 186 22.36 -13.48 -14.22
CA ILE A 186 21.38 -12.83 -13.36
C ILE A 186 21.04 -13.81 -12.23
N LYS A 187 21.20 -13.36 -10.98
CA LYS A 187 20.67 -14.04 -9.81
C LYS A 187 19.44 -13.27 -9.33
N VAL A 188 18.27 -13.85 -9.51
CA VAL A 188 17.02 -13.27 -9.01
C VAL A 188 16.94 -13.48 -7.51
N VAL A 189 16.63 -12.42 -6.78
CA VAL A 189 16.41 -12.46 -5.33
C VAL A 189 14.96 -12.06 -5.06
N TYR A 190 14.27 -12.91 -4.35
CA TYR A 190 12.87 -12.71 -3.95
C TYR A 190 12.67 -13.21 -2.52
N ARG A 191 11.56 -12.82 -1.91
CA ARG A 191 11.23 -13.27 -0.55
C ARG A 191 10.80 -14.73 -0.56
N SER A 192 11.27 -15.49 0.42
CA SER A 192 10.88 -16.90 0.62
C SER A 192 9.58 -17.07 1.40
N ASP A 193 9.15 -16.03 2.10
CA ASP A 193 7.86 -16.00 2.79
C ASP A 193 6.74 -15.57 1.82
N SER A 194 5.48 -15.73 2.25
CA SER A 194 4.31 -15.43 1.42
C SER A 194 4.11 -13.92 1.23
N SER A 195 4.87 -13.37 0.32
CA SER A 195 4.84 -11.95 -0.07
C SER A 195 3.96 -11.74 -1.29
N GLY A 196 2.93 -10.91 -1.18
CA GLY A 196 2.06 -10.58 -2.30
C GLY A 196 2.77 -9.85 -3.44
N THR A 197 3.90 -9.20 -3.19
CA THR A 197 4.74 -8.59 -4.24
C THR A 197 5.56 -9.63 -5.02
N THR A 198 5.80 -10.82 -4.42
CA THR A 198 6.52 -11.92 -5.07
C THR A 198 5.58 -12.82 -5.87
N GLU A 199 4.32 -12.87 -5.53
CA GLU A 199 3.27 -13.60 -6.25
C GLU A 199 2.91 -12.89 -7.57
#